data_0990b9006f301e26e1d33727fbb854b0
#
_entry.id   0990b9006f301e26e1d33727fbb854b0
#
_cell.length_a   1.000
_cell.length_b   1.000
_cell.length_c   1.000
_cell.angle_alpha   90.00
_cell.angle_beta   90.00
_cell.angle_gamma   90.00
#
_symmetry.space_group_name_H-M   'P 1'
#
loop_
_entity.id
_entity.type
_entity.pdbx_description
1 polymer ?
#
loop_
_entity_poly.entity_id
_entity_poly.type
_entity_poly.pdbx_seq_one_letter_code
_entity_poly.pdbx_strand_id
1 'polypeptide(L)'
;MLSAFAAKKPDAEDLEFSFAGDNEYYTKGSKEWDAEELMAKRRMLRRSMKIQGAVLKFWQLMGKRPDETADFTVYSLIHSKITAVLAPDMDEDEAKEAALEDWVEDVAGEEEISLAQYARGLFSVADLWTDSVIEKDYVEFLTKREC
;
A
#
# COMPACT_ATOMS: atom_id res chain seq x y z
N MET A 1 -4.18 5.02 0.44
CA MET A 1 -2.97 4.99 -0.42
C MET A 1 -3.18 4.41 -1.81
N LEU A 2 -4.12 3.51 -1.95
CA LEU A 2 -4.29 2.79 -3.21
C LEU A 2 -4.67 3.69 -4.37
N SER A 3 -5.52 4.69 -4.13
CA SER A 3 -6.00 5.58 -5.17
C SER A 3 -4.87 6.37 -5.85
N ALA A 4 -3.83 6.75 -5.10
CA ALA A 4 -2.71 7.54 -5.62
C ALA A 4 -1.82 6.74 -6.56
N PHE A 5 -1.68 5.43 -6.32
CA PHE A 5 -0.67 4.62 -7.00
C PHE A 5 -1.23 3.63 -8.03
N ALA A 6 -2.50 3.29 -7.94
CA ALA A 6 -3.12 2.32 -8.84
C ALA A 6 -3.01 2.73 -10.31
N ALA A 7 -3.29 3.99 -10.60
CA ALA A 7 -3.26 4.50 -11.97
C ALA A 7 -1.85 4.66 -12.56
N LYS A 8 -0.82 4.57 -11.69
CA LYS A 8 0.58 4.75 -12.10
C LYS A 8 1.33 3.44 -12.25
N LYS A 9 0.73 2.31 -11.88
CA LYS A 9 1.34 1.02 -12.08
C LYS A 9 1.45 0.74 -13.58
N PRO A 10 2.57 0.19 -14.07
CA PRO A 10 2.77 -0.08 -15.51
C PRO A 10 1.64 -0.88 -16.17
N ASP A 11 1.03 -1.80 -15.46
CA ASP A 11 -0.05 -2.64 -15.98
C ASP A 11 -1.43 -2.19 -15.50
N ALA A 12 -1.59 -0.89 -15.23
CA ALA A 12 -2.82 -0.34 -14.68
C ALA A 12 -4.07 -0.66 -15.51
N GLU A 13 -3.94 -0.71 -16.82
CA GLU A 13 -5.05 -1.04 -17.72
C GLU A 13 -5.55 -2.47 -17.52
N ASP A 14 -4.66 -3.39 -17.16
CA ASP A 14 -5.03 -4.78 -16.85
C ASP A 14 -5.74 -4.85 -15.50
N LEU A 15 -5.58 -3.83 -14.69
CA LEU A 15 -6.17 -3.74 -13.37
C LEU A 15 -7.46 -2.93 -13.33
N GLU A 16 -7.87 -2.33 -14.45
CA GLU A 16 -9.09 -1.52 -14.51
C GLU A 16 -10.33 -2.28 -14.04
N PHE A 17 -10.38 -3.56 -14.33
CA PHE A 17 -11.51 -4.39 -13.93
C PHE A 17 -11.44 -4.78 -12.47
N SER A 18 -10.34 -4.51 -11.81
CA SER A 18 -10.07 -5.00 -10.50
C SER A 18 -10.45 -4.05 -9.38
N PHE A 19 -11.01 -2.89 -9.68
CA PHE A 19 -11.45 -1.97 -8.64
C PHE A 19 -12.91 -2.18 -8.22
N ALA A 20 -13.49 -3.28 -8.65
CA ALA A 20 -14.86 -3.65 -8.28
C ALA A 20 -14.94 -4.39 -6.95
N GLY A 21 -13.87 -4.47 -6.19
CA GLY A 21 -13.83 -5.13 -4.89
C GLY A 21 -12.75 -6.19 -4.80
N ASP A 22 -12.91 -7.13 -3.88
CA ASP A 22 -11.90 -8.16 -3.61
C ASP A 22 -11.62 -9.07 -4.80
N ASN A 23 -12.50 -9.12 -5.78
CA ASN A 23 -12.33 -9.92 -6.99
C ASN A 23 -11.14 -9.45 -7.83
N GLU A 24 -10.72 -8.23 -7.63
CA GLU A 24 -9.64 -7.61 -8.39
C GLU A 24 -8.32 -8.35 -8.33
N TYR A 25 -8.13 -9.16 -7.30
CA TYR A 25 -6.86 -9.83 -7.07
C TYR A 25 -6.84 -11.31 -7.44
N TYR A 26 -7.96 -11.87 -7.87
CA TYR A 26 -7.97 -13.31 -8.14
C TYR A 26 -7.19 -13.70 -9.39
N THR A 27 -6.87 -12.72 -10.25
CA THR A 27 -6.03 -12.96 -11.41
C THR A 27 -4.54 -12.82 -11.11
N LYS A 28 -4.21 -12.38 -9.89
CA LYS A 28 -2.85 -12.16 -9.45
C LYS A 28 -2.16 -13.48 -9.12
N GLY A 29 -0.89 -13.57 -9.48
CA GLY A 29 -0.07 -14.72 -9.16
C GLY A 29 -0.23 -15.84 -10.17
N SER A 30 -0.14 -17.08 -9.73
CA SER A 30 -0.20 -18.25 -10.59
C SER A 30 -1.63 -18.57 -11.03
N LYS A 31 -1.77 -18.98 -12.29
CA LYS A 31 -3.06 -19.47 -12.81
C LYS A 31 -3.53 -20.76 -12.15
N GLU A 32 -2.66 -21.40 -11.38
CA GLU A 32 -2.98 -22.60 -10.62
C GLU A 32 -3.93 -22.34 -9.46
N TRP A 33 -4.02 -21.09 -9.02
CA TRP A 33 -4.83 -20.72 -7.86
C TRP A 33 -6.21 -20.25 -8.31
N ASP A 34 -7.26 -20.73 -7.66
CA ASP A 34 -8.57 -20.15 -7.84
C ASP A 34 -8.73 -18.89 -6.96
N ALA A 35 -9.83 -18.18 -7.12
CA ALA A 35 -10.06 -16.92 -6.39
C ALA A 35 -10.04 -17.12 -4.88
N GLU A 36 -10.62 -18.21 -4.39
CA GLU A 36 -10.67 -18.51 -2.96
C GLU A 36 -9.29 -18.76 -2.39
N GLU A 37 -8.47 -19.55 -3.11
CA GLU A 37 -7.10 -19.83 -2.69
C GLU A 37 -6.25 -18.59 -2.66
N LEU A 38 -6.38 -17.71 -3.66
CA LEU A 38 -5.66 -16.43 -3.69
C LEU A 38 -6.06 -15.53 -2.54
N MET A 39 -7.35 -15.46 -2.23
CA MET A 39 -7.84 -14.67 -1.12
C MET A 39 -7.32 -15.20 0.22
N ALA A 40 -7.29 -16.52 0.38
CA ALA A 40 -6.74 -17.15 1.58
C ALA A 40 -5.25 -16.84 1.74
N LYS A 41 -4.49 -16.92 0.66
CA LYS A 41 -3.05 -16.60 0.68
C LYS A 41 -2.82 -15.13 1.04
N ARG A 42 -3.60 -14.22 0.50
CA ARG A 42 -3.49 -12.80 0.82
C ARG A 42 -3.80 -12.51 2.29
N ARG A 43 -4.80 -13.18 2.86
CA ARG A 43 -5.09 -13.06 4.29
C ARG A 43 -3.91 -13.51 5.15
N MET A 44 -3.25 -14.60 4.75
CA MET A 44 -2.05 -15.08 5.44
C MET A 44 -0.90 -14.08 5.34
N LEU A 45 -0.72 -13.47 4.17
CA LEU A 45 0.31 -12.44 3.98
C LEU A 45 0.11 -11.25 4.91
N ARG A 46 -1.12 -10.84 5.15
CA ARG A 46 -1.42 -9.74 6.07
C ARG A 46 -0.99 -10.06 7.50
N ARG A 47 -0.89 -11.33 7.85
CA ARG A 47 -0.46 -11.80 9.18
C ARG A 47 1.04 -12.09 9.24
N SER A 48 1.74 -12.00 8.12
CA SER A 48 3.16 -12.28 8.07
C SER A 48 3.95 -11.34 8.96
N MET A 49 4.76 -11.88 9.85
CA MET A 49 5.63 -11.10 10.73
C MET A 49 6.66 -10.32 9.94
N LYS A 50 7.16 -10.88 8.84
CA LYS A 50 8.15 -10.22 7.99
C LYS A 50 7.55 -9.03 7.26
N ILE A 51 6.35 -9.19 6.74
CA ILE A 51 5.64 -8.10 6.05
C ILE A 51 5.27 -7.01 7.06
N GLN A 52 4.76 -7.40 8.23
CA GLN A 52 4.44 -6.44 9.28
C GLN A 52 5.68 -5.68 9.76
N GLY A 53 6.81 -6.37 9.85
CA GLY A 53 8.08 -5.73 10.19
C GLY A 53 8.52 -4.70 9.16
N ALA A 54 8.37 -5.01 7.88
CA ALA A 54 8.68 -4.07 6.82
C ALA A 54 7.76 -2.85 6.85
N VAL A 55 6.47 -3.05 7.10
CA VAL A 55 5.50 -1.95 7.25
C VAL A 55 5.86 -1.08 8.46
N LEU A 56 6.23 -1.72 9.58
CA LEU A 56 6.60 -1.00 10.79
C LEU A 56 7.79 -0.07 10.55
N LYS A 57 8.72 -0.43 9.70
CA LYS A 57 9.85 0.43 9.37
C LYS A 57 9.42 1.75 8.74
N PHE A 58 8.40 1.73 7.89
CA PHE A 58 7.84 2.97 7.35
C PHE A 58 7.28 3.85 8.48
N TRP A 59 6.60 3.25 9.43
CA TRP A 59 6.06 3.96 10.58
C TRP A 59 7.17 4.59 11.40
N GLN A 60 8.25 3.86 11.60
CA GLN A 60 9.44 4.36 12.32
C GLN A 60 10.12 5.51 11.56
N LEU A 61 10.08 5.51 10.24
CA LEU A 61 10.60 6.61 9.44
C LEU A 61 9.85 7.92 9.70
N MET A 62 8.61 7.84 10.15
CA MET A 62 7.82 9.00 10.58
C MET A 62 8.21 9.49 11.98
N GLY A 63 9.11 8.80 12.66
CA GLY A 63 9.49 9.11 14.04
C GLY A 63 8.45 8.66 15.04
N LYS A 64 7.61 7.68 14.69
CA LYS A 64 6.49 7.25 15.52
C LYS A 64 6.71 5.87 16.12
N ARG A 65 6.22 5.69 17.35
CA ARG A 65 6.15 4.39 18.01
C ARG A 65 4.84 3.67 17.62
N PRO A 66 4.77 2.35 17.81
CA PRO A 66 3.55 1.60 17.44
C PRO A 66 2.26 2.06 18.14
N ASP A 67 2.39 2.66 19.33
CA ASP A 67 1.24 3.12 20.13
C ASP A 67 0.85 4.58 19.85
N GLU A 68 1.57 5.24 18.96
CA GLU A 68 1.30 6.63 18.59
C GLU A 68 0.45 6.71 17.32
N THR A 69 -0.08 7.91 17.07
CA THR A 69 -0.77 8.24 15.81
C THR A 69 0.02 9.30 15.07
N ALA A 70 -0.25 9.47 13.80
CA ALA A 70 0.41 10.45 12.95
C ALA A 70 -0.61 11.41 12.35
N ASP A 71 -0.21 12.69 12.24
CA ASP A 71 -1.04 13.69 11.58
C ASP A 71 -0.78 13.71 10.07
N PHE A 72 -1.54 14.51 9.35
CA PHE A 72 -1.42 14.61 7.90
C PHE A 72 -0.02 15.07 7.46
N THR A 73 0.58 16.00 8.21
CA THR A 73 1.91 16.52 7.86
C THR A 73 2.95 15.39 7.81
N VAL A 74 2.96 14.54 8.83
CA VAL A 74 3.87 13.39 8.89
C VAL A 74 3.55 12.38 7.82
N TYR A 75 2.27 12.04 7.67
CA TYR A 75 1.80 11.11 6.64
C TYR A 75 2.22 11.58 5.25
N SER A 76 2.02 12.86 4.94
CA SER A 76 2.31 13.39 3.61
C SER A 76 3.79 13.38 3.27
N LEU A 77 4.67 13.51 4.27
CA LEU A 77 6.12 13.42 4.03
C LEU A 77 6.51 12.04 3.50
N ILE A 78 6.00 11.00 4.14
CA ILE A 78 6.30 9.64 3.69
C ILE A 78 5.58 9.32 2.39
N HIS A 79 4.34 9.75 2.26
CA HIS A 79 3.57 9.59 1.02
C HIS A 79 4.32 10.22 -0.17
N SER A 80 4.91 11.40 0.03
CA SER A 80 5.69 12.07 -1.02
C SER A 80 6.91 11.27 -1.44
N LYS A 81 7.58 10.64 -0.49
CA LYS A 81 8.75 9.80 -0.78
C LYS A 81 8.35 8.56 -1.59
N ILE A 82 7.24 7.93 -1.22
CA ILE A 82 6.72 6.78 -1.96
C ILE A 82 6.30 7.21 -3.37
N THR A 83 5.63 8.35 -3.47
CA THR A 83 5.19 8.90 -4.77
C THR A 83 6.39 9.14 -5.69
N ALA A 84 7.48 9.68 -5.16
CA ALA A 84 8.67 9.94 -5.96
C ALA A 84 9.25 8.67 -6.59
N VAL A 85 9.08 7.52 -5.93
CA VAL A 85 9.55 6.23 -6.42
C VAL A 85 8.56 5.59 -7.38
N LEU A 86 7.28 5.55 -6.99
CA LEU A 86 6.26 4.81 -7.74
C LEU A 86 5.61 5.63 -8.87
N ALA A 87 5.59 6.93 -8.74
CA ALA A 87 4.95 7.82 -9.72
C ALA A 87 5.84 9.04 -9.98
N PRO A 88 7.05 8.84 -10.52
CA PRO A 88 8.03 9.93 -10.68
C PRO A 88 7.58 11.04 -11.65
N ASP A 89 6.60 10.75 -12.50
CA ASP A 89 6.09 11.74 -13.47
C ASP A 89 5.00 12.65 -12.88
N MET A 90 4.58 12.36 -11.66
CA MET A 90 3.56 13.16 -11.00
C MET A 90 4.17 14.49 -10.54
N ASP A 91 3.52 15.61 -10.90
CA ASP A 91 4.01 16.91 -10.46
C ASP A 91 3.66 17.15 -8.98
N GLU A 92 4.21 18.22 -8.41
CA GLU A 92 4.06 18.52 -6.99
C GLU A 92 2.61 18.72 -6.57
N ASP A 93 1.83 19.42 -7.39
CA ASP A 93 0.42 19.67 -7.07
C ASP A 93 -0.41 18.40 -7.14
N GLU A 94 -0.17 17.57 -8.14
CA GLU A 94 -0.81 16.27 -8.26
C GLU A 94 -0.45 15.37 -7.07
N ALA A 95 0.81 15.40 -6.65
CA ALA A 95 1.28 14.61 -5.52
C ALA A 95 0.60 15.02 -4.21
N LYS A 96 0.45 16.34 -4.00
CA LYS A 96 -0.25 16.86 -2.83
C LYS A 96 -1.72 16.47 -2.80
N GLU A 97 -2.37 16.57 -3.95
CA GLU A 97 -3.77 16.20 -4.10
C GLU A 97 -3.97 14.72 -3.83
N ALA A 98 -3.09 13.89 -4.39
CA ALA A 98 -3.11 12.45 -4.19
C ALA A 98 -2.90 12.08 -2.71
N ALA A 99 -1.98 12.76 -2.03
CA ALA A 99 -1.74 12.53 -0.62
C ALA A 99 -2.98 12.85 0.21
N LEU A 100 -3.67 13.94 -0.11
CA LEU A 100 -4.88 14.32 0.60
C LEU A 100 -6.02 13.32 0.37
N GLU A 101 -6.20 12.87 -0.86
CA GLU A 101 -7.22 11.86 -1.18
C GLU A 101 -6.97 10.57 -0.43
N ASP A 102 -5.73 10.10 -0.43
CA ASP A 102 -5.36 8.88 0.27
C ASP A 102 -5.49 9.03 1.78
N TRP A 103 -5.16 10.21 2.32
CA TRP A 103 -5.31 10.50 3.74
C TRP A 103 -6.77 10.37 4.17
N VAL A 104 -7.67 11.01 3.44
CA VAL A 104 -9.11 10.97 3.77
C VAL A 104 -9.62 9.54 3.81
N GLU A 105 -9.19 8.73 2.86
CA GLU A 105 -9.58 7.32 2.82
C GLU A 105 -8.96 6.52 3.98
N ASP A 106 -7.66 6.72 4.21
CA ASP A 106 -6.92 5.90 5.18
C ASP A 106 -7.29 6.20 6.62
N VAL A 107 -7.57 7.47 6.98
CA VAL A 107 -7.95 7.82 8.35
C VAL A 107 -9.40 7.50 8.68
N ALA A 108 -10.23 7.30 7.67
CA ALA A 108 -11.63 6.88 7.84
C ALA A 108 -12.41 7.75 8.85
N GLY A 109 -12.28 9.07 8.73
CA GLY A 109 -12.98 10.02 9.58
C GLY A 109 -12.29 10.41 10.88
N GLU A 110 -11.16 9.80 11.20
CA GLU A 110 -10.37 10.14 12.38
C GLU A 110 -9.49 11.36 12.11
N GLU A 111 -9.05 12.02 13.18
CA GLU A 111 -8.17 13.19 13.05
C GLU A 111 -6.72 12.82 12.73
N GLU A 112 -6.28 11.66 13.19
CA GLU A 112 -4.94 11.15 12.97
C GLU A 112 -5.00 9.68 12.59
N ILE A 113 -3.97 9.21 11.90
CA ILE A 113 -3.91 7.84 11.44
C ILE A 113 -3.17 6.95 12.45
N SER A 114 -3.74 5.78 12.74
CA SER A 114 -3.08 4.78 13.58
C SER A 114 -2.15 3.90 12.75
N LEU A 115 -1.25 3.18 13.43
CA LEU A 115 -0.39 2.21 12.76
C LEU A 115 -1.21 1.16 12.01
N ALA A 116 -2.30 0.67 12.60
CA ALA A 116 -3.14 -0.34 11.96
C ALA A 116 -3.76 0.18 10.66
N GLN A 117 -4.24 1.43 10.65
CA GLN A 117 -4.80 2.04 9.45
C GLN A 117 -3.73 2.26 8.39
N TYR A 118 -2.57 2.75 8.80
CA TYR A 118 -1.44 2.97 7.89
C TYR A 118 -0.96 1.66 7.28
N ALA A 119 -0.83 0.63 8.11
CA ALA A 119 -0.40 -0.70 7.67
C ALA A 119 -1.36 -1.28 6.63
N ARG A 120 -2.66 -1.09 6.82
CA ARG A 120 -3.67 -1.55 5.86
C ARG A 120 -3.50 -0.86 4.52
N GLY A 121 -3.29 0.45 4.53
CA GLY A 121 -3.10 1.21 3.30
C GLY A 121 -1.82 0.82 2.59
N LEU A 122 -0.73 0.70 3.32
CA LEU A 122 0.57 0.35 2.74
C LEU A 122 0.59 -1.08 2.21
N PHE A 123 -0.04 -2.02 2.93
CA PHE A 123 -0.18 -3.39 2.44
C PHE A 123 -0.96 -3.42 1.13
N SER A 124 -2.00 -2.61 1.00
CA SER A 124 -2.78 -2.54 -0.23
C SER A 124 -1.93 -2.09 -1.41
N VAL A 125 -1.02 -1.14 -1.20
CA VAL A 125 -0.08 -0.72 -2.25
C VAL A 125 0.86 -1.85 -2.62
N ALA A 126 1.43 -2.54 -1.63
CA ALA A 126 2.32 -3.67 -1.88
C ALA A 126 1.59 -4.78 -2.63
N ASP A 127 0.35 -5.05 -2.24
CA ASP A 127 -0.48 -6.07 -2.87
C ASP A 127 -0.77 -5.75 -4.33
N LEU A 128 -1.02 -4.48 -4.64
CA LEU A 128 -1.28 -4.05 -6.01
C LEU A 128 -0.03 -4.12 -6.89
N TRP A 129 1.14 -3.76 -6.34
CA TRP A 129 2.38 -3.65 -7.09
C TRP A 129 3.20 -4.93 -7.17
N THR A 130 2.82 -5.98 -6.45
CA THR A 130 3.46 -7.29 -6.57
C THR A 130 2.59 -8.20 -7.44
N ASP A 131 3.22 -9.00 -8.29
CA ASP A 131 2.52 -9.87 -9.23
C ASP A 131 2.30 -11.27 -8.68
N SER A 132 2.71 -11.53 -7.46
CA SER A 132 2.60 -12.83 -6.81
C SER A 132 1.90 -12.73 -5.47
N VAL A 133 1.69 -13.87 -4.82
CA VAL A 133 1.22 -13.96 -3.44
C VAL A 133 2.30 -14.61 -2.56
N ILE A 134 3.55 -14.29 -2.84
CA ILE A 134 4.72 -14.82 -2.14
C ILE A 134 5.25 -13.77 -1.16
N GLU A 135 5.40 -14.16 0.10
CA GLU A 135 5.88 -13.28 1.17
C GLU A 135 7.14 -12.51 0.81
N LYS A 136 8.11 -13.20 0.24
CA LYS A 136 9.38 -12.60 -0.15
C LYS A 136 9.21 -11.40 -1.10
N ASP A 137 8.31 -11.52 -2.04
CA ASP A 137 8.07 -10.46 -3.02
C ASP A 137 7.48 -9.21 -2.39
N TYR A 138 6.59 -9.40 -1.42
CA TYR A 138 6.01 -8.28 -0.65
C TYR A 138 7.08 -7.58 0.19
N VAL A 139 7.91 -8.38 0.85
CA VAL A 139 8.99 -7.82 1.68
C VAL A 139 9.99 -7.06 0.82
N GLU A 140 10.36 -7.59 -0.33
CA GLU A 140 11.26 -6.90 -1.26
C GLU A 140 10.67 -5.58 -1.76
N PHE A 141 9.41 -5.59 -2.12
CA PHE A 141 8.73 -4.38 -2.58
C PHE A 141 8.79 -3.30 -1.49
N LEU A 142 8.41 -3.63 -0.28
CA LEU A 142 8.38 -2.67 0.82
C LEU A 142 9.78 -2.19 1.20
N THR A 143 10.73 -3.11 1.27
CA THR A 143 12.11 -2.78 1.66
C THR A 143 12.76 -1.79 0.68
N LYS A 144 12.53 -1.95 -0.59
CA LYS A 144 13.08 -1.06 -1.61
C LYS A 144 12.54 0.36 -1.52
N ARG A 145 11.34 0.56 -0.94
CA ARG A 145 10.69 1.87 -0.84
C ARG A 145 11.06 2.61 0.45
N GLU A 146 11.69 1.94 1.39
CA GLU A 146 12.10 2.54 2.66
C GLU A 146 13.32 3.47 2.52
N CYS A 147 14.05 3.36 1.44
CA CYS A 147 15.26 4.16 1.21
C CYS A 147 14.96 5.53 0.63
#